data_4a45c81debbd6f7742bb74ea8738fd7d
#
_entry.id   4a45c81debbd6f7742bb74ea8738fd7d
#
_cell.length_a   1.000
_cell.length_b   1.000
_cell.length_c   1.000
_cell.angle_alpha   90.00
_cell.angle_beta   90.00
_cell.angle_gamma   90.00
#
_symmetry.space_group_name_H-M   'P 1'
#
loop_
_entity.id
_entity.type
_entity.pdbx_description
1 polymer ?
#
loop_
_entity_poly.entity_id
_entity_poly.type
_entity_poly.pdbx_seq_one_letter_code
_entity_poly.pdbx_strand_id
1 'polypeptide(L)'
;MDPLFSEQWMIALKNKWNSSPQLYEPLQKAGFSARIGYGFKGEPKARGLLTIINGMVTQAGAMDDEPLDWDLRASPENWMTWIEHGFGLTKLGPAIATTALEFAKGNYRQMIQNPSLSQPFMQHFQLMGEISGTAAAGKKGKSWF
;
A
#
# COMPACT_ATOMS: atom_id res chain seq x y z
N MET A 1 7.22 13.10 -12.06
CA MET A 1 6.67 12.01 -11.24
C MET A 1 6.82 12.35 -9.77
N ASP A 2 5.77 12.13 -9.02
CA ASP A 2 5.78 12.44 -7.60
C ASP A 2 6.59 11.44 -6.82
N PRO A 3 7.29 11.86 -5.77
CA PRO A 3 8.02 10.92 -4.93
C PRO A 3 7.08 9.90 -4.29
N LEU A 4 7.61 8.70 -4.07
CA LEU A 4 6.86 7.63 -3.45
C LEU A 4 6.31 8.06 -2.08
N PHE A 5 5.02 7.86 -1.87
CA PHE A 5 4.28 8.18 -0.65
C PHE A 5 4.20 9.68 -0.33
N SER A 6 4.51 10.55 -1.30
CA SER A 6 4.23 11.96 -1.15
C SER A 6 2.72 12.21 -1.18
N GLU A 7 2.31 13.41 -0.76
CA GLU A 7 0.88 13.73 -0.74
C GLU A 7 0.23 13.51 -2.09
N GLN A 8 0.85 14.01 -3.16
CA GLN A 8 0.29 13.88 -4.51
C GLN A 8 0.24 12.43 -4.96
N TRP A 9 1.28 11.67 -4.63
CA TRP A 9 1.34 10.26 -4.97
C TRP A 9 0.21 9.49 -4.26
N MET A 10 -0.03 9.79 -2.99
CA MET A 10 -1.09 9.13 -2.23
C MET A 10 -2.48 9.49 -2.77
N ILE A 11 -2.67 10.72 -3.22
CA ILE A 11 -3.92 11.13 -3.85
C ILE A 11 -4.14 10.35 -5.14
N ALA A 12 -3.09 10.16 -5.93
CA ALA A 12 -3.18 9.35 -7.15
C ALA A 12 -3.57 7.91 -6.81
N LEU A 13 -3.03 7.35 -5.75
CA LEU A 13 -3.39 6.01 -5.31
C LEU A 13 -4.87 5.94 -4.90
N LYS A 14 -5.35 6.94 -4.18
CA LYS A 14 -6.77 7.04 -3.82
C LYS A 14 -7.65 7.00 -5.07
N ASN A 15 -7.30 7.77 -6.08
CA ASN A 15 -8.11 7.85 -7.30
C ASN A 15 -8.13 6.51 -8.03
N LYS A 16 -7.00 5.83 -8.11
CA LYS A 16 -6.92 4.50 -8.72
C LYS A 16 -7.72 3.48 -7.94
N TRP A 17 -7.58 3.50 -6.62
CA TRP A 17 -8.29 2.59 -5.74
C TRP A 17 -9.80 2.72 -5.94
N ASN A 18 -10.29 3.95 -5.89
CA ASN A 18 -11.73 4.21 -5.97
C ASN A 18 -12.29 4.01 -7.37
N SER A 19 -11.42 3.80 -8.36
CA SER A 19 -11.81 3.48 -9.73
C SER A 19 -11.68 2.00 -10.04
N SER A 20 -11.33 1.18 -9.06
CA SER A 20 -11.05 -0.25 -9.27
C SER A 20 -12.04 -1.12 -8.50
N PRO A 21 -13.20 -1.44 -9.08
CA PRO A 21 -14.22 -2.24 -8.37
C PRO A 21 -13.70 -3.60 -7.89
N GLN A 22 -12.83 -4.24 -8.67
CA GLN A 22 -12.29 -5.53 -8.27
C GLN A 22 -11.45 -5.43 -6.99
N LEU A 23 -11.03 -4.23 -6.63
CA LEU A 23 -10.29 -4.01 -5.40
C LEU A 23 -11.22 -3.61 -4.26
N TYR A 24 -12.09 -2.61 -4.46
CA TYR A 24 -12.85 -2.08 -3.34
C TYR A 24 -14.12 -2.89 -3.03
N GLU A 25 -14.70 -3.60 -4.00
CA GLU A 25 -15.94 -4.33 -3.73
C GLU A 25 -15.78 -5.43 -2.68
N PRO A 26 -14.72 -6.27 -2.73
CA PRO A 26 -14.52 -7.25 -1.66
C PRO A 26 -14.34 -6.60 -0.30
N LEU A 27 -13.68 -5.45 -0.27
CA LEU A 27 -13.48 -4.73 0.98
C LEU A 27 -14.78 -4.14 1.50
N GLN A 28 -15.65 -3.67 0.61
CA GLN A 28 -16.98 -3.19 1.00
C GLN A 28 -17.79 -4.31 1.63
N LYS A 29 -17.76 -5.49 1.02
CA LYS A 29 -18.49 -6.64 1.55
C LYS A 29 -17.96 -7.05 2.91
N ALA A 30 -16.66 -6.91 3.13
CA ALA A 30 -16.06 -7.22 4.42
C ALA A 30 -16.23 -6.10 5.44
N GLY A 31 -16.76 -4.95 5.03
CA GLY A 31 -16.91 -3.79 5.92
C GLY A 31 -15.58 -3.23 6.36
N PHE A 32 -14.56 -3.31 5.49
CA PHE A 32 -13.20 -2.94 5.87
C PHE A 32 -13.06 -1.43 5.99
N SER A 33 -12.61 -0.99 7.16
CA SER A 33 -12.30 0.40 7.42
C SER A 33 -11.02 0.46 8.23
N ALA A 34 -10.06 1.29 7.81
CA ALA A 34 -8.78 1.38 8.49
C ALA A 34 -8.03 2.61 8.03
N ARG A 35 -7.11 3.06 8.88
CA ARG A 35 -6.13 4.07 8.53
C ARG A 35 -4.79 3.38 8.33
N ILE A 36 -4.24 3.49 7.14
CA ILE A 36 -3.01 2.78 6.77
C ILE A 36 -1.92 3.78 6.45
N GLY A 37 -0.78 3.64 7.12
CA GLY A 37 0.41 4.42 6.84
C GLY A 37 1.39 3.62 6.01
N TYR A 38 2.14 4.31 5.15
CA TYR A 38 3.16 3.73 4.29
C TYR A 38 4.45 4.51 4.50
N GLY A 39 5.53 3.81 4.76
CA GLY A 39 6.79 4.50 5.02
C GLY A 39 8.00 3.63 4.85
N PHE A 40 9.15 4.20 5.21
CA PHE A 40 10.43 3.53 5.07
C PHE A 40 10.94 3.11 6.44
N LYS A 41 11.60 1.96 6.48
CA LYS A 41 12.23 1.50 7.70
C LYS A 41 13.25 2.51 8.18
N GLY A 42 13.32 2.68 9.51
CA GLY A 42 14.28 3.58 10.11
C GLY A 42 13.80 5.01 10.28
N GLU A 43 12.68 5.35 9.66
CA GLU A 43 12.11 6.67 9.84
C GLU A 43 11.12 6.67 11.00
N PRO A 44 11.03 7.79 11.74
CA PRO A 44 10.16 7.84 12.93
C PRO A 44 8.68 7.77 12.61
N LYS A 45 8.26 8.23 11.42
CA LYS A 45 6.86 8.25 11.01
C LYS A 45 6.69 7.70 9.61
N ALA A 46 5.51 7.17 9.32
CA ALA A 46 5.12 6.86 7.96
C ALA A 46 5.09 8.15 7.13
N ARG A 47 5.22 8.02 5.82
CA ARG A 47 5.22 9.18 4.93
C ARG A 47 3.84 9.48 4.37
N GLY A 48 3.13 8.44 3.97
CA GLY A 48 1.82 8.61 3.34
C GLY A 48 0.74 7.93 4.13
N LEU A 49 -0.49 8.36 3.90
CA LEU A 49 -1.67 7.91 4.65
C LEU A 49 -2.83 7.68 3.71
N LEU A 50 -3.54 6.56 3.94
CA LEU A 50 -4.87 6.33 3.37
C LEU A 50 -5.85 6.12 4.51
N THR A 51 -7.02 6.76 4.42
CA THR A 51 -8.14 6.47 5.29
C THR A 51 -9.21 5.77 4.46
N ILE A 52 -9.56 4.56 4.87
CA ILE A 52 -10.50 3.70 4.14
C ILE A 52 -11.74 3.52 4.99
N ILE A 53 -12.91 3.79 4.40
CA ILE A 53 -14.20 3.58 5.06
C ILE A 53 -15.02 2.69 4.14
N ASN A 54 -15.41 1.52 4.65
CA ASN A 54 -16.19 0.54 3.89
C ASN A 54 -15.60 0.30 2.50
N GLY A 55 -14.29 0.05 2.46
CA GLY A 55 -13.60 -0.33 1.23
C GLY A 55 -13.19 0.81 0.32
N MET A 56 -13.67 2.02 0.53
CA MET A 56 -13.34 3.17 -0.31
C MET A 56 -12.39 4.10 0.42
N VAL A 57 -11.44 4.69 -0.30
CA VAL A 57 -10.53 5.66 0.28
C VAL A 57 -11.25 7.01 0.36
N THR A 58 -11.38 7.52 1.58
CA THR A 58 -12.04 8.81 1.82
C THR A 58 -11.04 9.94 1.99
N GLN A 59 -9.79 9.61 2.34
CA GLN A 59 -8.76 10.61 2.54
C GLN A 59 -7.41 10.02 2.20
N ALA A 60 -6.56 10.78 1.56
CA ALA A 60 -5.20 10.37 1.23
C ALA A 60 -4.30 11.58 1.25
N GLY A 61 -3.04 11.38 1.66
CA GLY A 61 -2.08 12.48 1.66
C GLY A 61 -0.92 12.21 2.59
N ALA A 62 -0.32 13.31 3.07
CA ALA A 62 0.77 13.24 4.01
C ALA A 62 0.28 12.74 5.36
N MET A 63 1.21 12.13 6.11
CA MET A 63 0.90 11.61 7.43
C MET A 63 0.46 12.75 8.36
N ASP A 64 -0.58 12.50 9.14
CA ASP A 64 -1.03 13.41 10.19
C ASP A 64 -0.68 12.82 11.57
N ASP A 65 -1.21 13.41 12.63
CA ASP A 65 -0.92 12.97 13.99
C ASP A 65 -1.94 11.98 14.54
N GLU A 66 -2.91 11.59 13.73
CA GLU A 66 -3.94 10.64 14.16
C GLU A 66 -3.39 9.22 14.18
N PRO A 67 -3.91 8.36 15.06
CA PRO A 67 -3.44 6.97 15.12
C PRO A 67 -3.70 6.21 13.83
N LEU A 68 -2.79 5.27 13.52
CA LEU A 68 -2.94 4.35 12.41
C LEU A 68 -3.45 3.01 12.92
N ASP A 69 -4.22 2.32 12.09
CA ASP A 69 -4.55 0.92 12.33
C ASP A 69 -3.46 0.02 11.78
N TRP A 70 -2.90 0.37 10.64
CA TRP A 70 -1.79 -0.36 10.02
C TRP A 70 -0.69 0.62 9.67
N ASP A 71 0.55 0.22 9.95
CA ASP A 71 1.73 1.03 9.64
C ASP A 71 2.73 0.11 8.93
N LEU A 72 2.84 0.27 7.62
CA LEU A 72 3.64 -0.61 6.76
C LEU A 72 4.98 0.04 6.49
N ARG A 73 6.04 -0.70 6.78
CA ARG A 73 7.41 -0.20 6.61
C ARG A 73 8.25 -1.17 5.83
N ALA A 74 9.03 -0.65 4.90
CA ALA A 74 10.00 -1.43 4.14
C ALA A 74 11.08 -0.49 3.67
N SER A 75 12.20 -1.06 3.20
CA SER A 75 13.25 -0.24 2.60
C SER A 75 12.74 0.34 1.28
N PRO A 76 13.29 1.49 0.84
CA PRO A 76 12.93 2.03 -0.47
C PRO A 76 13.14 1.03 -1.59
N GLU A 77 14.21 0.25 -1.51
CA GLU A 77 14.54 -0.76 -2.53
C GLU A 77 13.49 -1.85 -2.60
N ASN A 78 13.02 -2.33 -1.44
CA ASN A 78 12.01 -3.36 -1.41
C ASN A 78 10.67 -2.84 -1.92
N TRP A 79 10.28 -1.63 -1.52
CA TRP A 79 9.07 -1.02 -2.06
C TRP A 79 9.13 -0.96 -3.58
N MET A 80 10.26 -0.50 -4.13
CA MET A 80 10.43 -0.37 -5.57
C MET A 80 10.30 -1.72 -6.26
N THR A 81 10.93 -2.76 -5.71
CA THR A 81 10.88 -4.10 -6.28
C THR A 81 9.44 -4.60 -6.35
N TRP A 82 8.70 -4.47 -5.27
CA TRP A 82 7.32 -4.97 -5.22
C TRP A 82 6.40 -4.18 -6.15
N ILE A 83 6.61 -2.88 -6.23
CA ILE A 83 5.78 -2.03 -7.10
C ILE A 83 6.07 -2.32 -8.57
N GLU A 84 7.33 -2.54 -8.93
CA GLU A 84 7.72 -2.83 -10.30
C GLU A 84 7.31 -4.23 -10.75
N HIS A 85 7.46 -5.21 -9.89
CA HIS A 85 7.32 -6.62 -10.27
C HIS A 85 6.10 -7.29 -9.69
N GLY A 86 5.32 -6.57 -8.90
CA GLY A 86 4.16 -7.14 -8.23
C GLY A 86 4.54 -7.80 -6.91
N PHE A 87 3.53 -8.02 -6.08
CA PHE A 87 3.72 -8.56 -4.74
C PHE A 87 2.64 -9.59 -4.48
N GLY A 88 2.90 -10.83 -4.86
CA GLY A 88 1.96 -11.91 -4.71
C GLY A 88 2.07 -12.63 -3.38
N LEU A 89 1.17 -13.58 -3.17
CA LEU A 89 1.08 -14.28 -1.91
C LEU A 89 2.34 -15.07 -1.59
N THR A 90 3.00 -15.62 -2.61
CA THR A 90 4.24 -16.38 -2.42
C THR A 90 5.38 -15.53 -1.88
N LYS A 91 5.34 -14.22 -2.12
CA LYS A 91 6.37 -13.30 -1.63
C LYS A 91 5.98 -12.67 -0.30
N LEU A 92 4.69 -12.57 -0.03
CA LEU A 92 4.20 -11.88 1.16
C LEU A 92 4.64 -12.57 2.45
N GLY A 93 4.47 -13.89 2.52
CA GLY A 93 4.86 -14.65 3.71
C GLY A 93 6.34 -14.48 4.05
N PRO A 94 7.26 -14.77 3.11
CA PRO A 94 8.68 -14.58 3.38
C PRO A 94 9.04 -13.12 3.70
N ALA A 95 8.40 -12.15 3.05
CA ALA A 95 8.68 -10.75 3.33
C ALA A 95 8.35 -10.38 4.77
N ILE A 96 7.23 -10.88 5.27
CA ILE A 96 6.84 -10.64 6.66
C ILE A 96 7.75 -11.40 7.62
N ALA A 97 8.05 -12.66 7.31
CA ALA A 97 8.88 -13.49 8.18
C ALA A 97 10.29 -12.92 8.36
N THR A 98 10.84 -12.31 7.31
CA THR A 98 12.18 -11.72 7.36
C THR A 98 12.14 -10.24 7.72
N THR A 99 10.96 -9.71 8.00
CA THR A 99 10.72 -8.29 8.25
C THR A 99 11.12 -7.36 7.10
N ALA A 100 11.26 -7.91 5.89
CA ALA A 100 11.42 -7.06 4.71
C ALA A 100 10.22 -6.14 4.56
N LEU A 101 9.02 -6.66 4.84
CA LEU A 101 7.83 -5.85 5.04
C LEU A 101 7.48 -5.93 6.52
N GLU A 102 7.59 -4.81 7.20
CA GLU A 102 7.31 -4.74 8.62
C GLU A 102 5.94 -4.12 8.85
N PHE A 103 5.12 -4.78 9.67
CA PHE A 103 3.90 -4.18 10.18
C PHE A 103 4.24 -3.55 11.53
N ALA A 104 4.70 -2.31 11.49
CA ALA A 104 5.00 -1.59 12.73
C ALA A 104 3.74 -1.46 13.58
N LYS A 105 2.58 -1.53 12.94
CA LYS A 105 1.29 -1.61 13.60
C LYS A 105 0.35 -2.40 12.70
N GLY A 106 -0.56 -3.17 13.32
CA GLY A 106 -1.57 -3.93 12.59
C GLY A 106 -1.38 -5.43 12.68
N ASN A 107 -2.47 -6.15 12.43
CA ASN A 107 -2.48 -7.60 12.52
C ASN A 107 -2.36 -8.22 11.13
N TYR A 108 -1.12 -8.51 10.72
CA TYR A 108 -0.88 -9.09 9.41
C TYR A 108 -1.49 -10.48 9.25
N ARG A 109 -1.63 -11.23 10.34
CA ARG A 109 -2.22 -12.57 10.27
C ARG A 109 -3.67 -12.51 9.84
N GLN A 110 -4.42 -11.58 10.38
CA GLN A 110 -5.81 -11.40 10.00
C GLN A 110 -5.91 -11.08 8.51
N MET A 111 -5.03 -10.25 8.00
CA MET A 111 -5.02 -9.88 6.59
C MET A 111 -4.68 -11.09 5.71
N ILE A 112 -3.64 -11.87 6.07
CA ILE A 112 -3.21 -13.02 5.27
C ILE A 112 -4.27 -14.12 5.24
N GLN A 113 -4.91 -14.37 6.38
CA GLN A 113 -5.85 -15.48 6.50
C GLN A 113 -7.21 -15.19 5.88
N ASN A 114 -7.49 -13.93 5.58
CA ASN A 114 -8.77 -13.53 5.02
C ASN A 114 -8.60 -13.10 3.56
N PRO A 115 -9.01 -13.94 2.60
CA PRO A 115 -8.86 -13.59 1.17
C PRO A 115 -9.55 -12.28 0.79
N SER A 116 -10.62 -11.90 1.51
CA SER A 116 -11.29 -10.63 1.26
C SER A 116 -10.40 -9.44 1.56
N LEU A 117 -9.35 -9.64 2.34
CA LEU A 117 -8.37 -8.59 2.65
C LEU A 117 -7.07 -8.79 1.90
N SER A 118 -6.56 -10.03 1.85
CA SER A 118 -5.24 -10.29 1.25
C SER A 118 -5.22 -10.07 -0.25
N GLN A 119 -6.29 -10.45 -0.95
CA GLN A 119 -6.34 -10.25 -2.39
C GLN A 119 -6.31 -8.76 -2.76
N PRO A 120 -7.18 -7.91 -2.19
CA PRO A 120 -7.08 -6.48 -2.45
C PRO A 120 -5.75 -5.89 -2.00
N PHE A 121 -5.18 -6.36 -0.89
CA PHE A 121 -3.90 -5.87 -0.42
C PHE A 121 -2.81 -6.10 -1.47
N MET A 122 -2.73 -7.31 -2.02
CA MET A 122 -1.75 -7.61 -3.05
C MET A 122 -2.03 -6.83 -4.34
N GLN A 123 -3.31 -6.68 -4.67
CA GLN A 123 -3.71 -6.01 -5.91
C GLN A 123 -3.37 -4.52 -5.87
N HIS A 124 -3.40 -3.89 -4.71
CA HIS A 124 -3.12 -2.45 -4.67
C HIS A 124 -1.64 -2.14 -5.00
N PHE A 125 -0.74 -3.12 -4.89
CA PHE A 125 0.63 -2.94 -5.39
C PHE A 125 0.64 -2.76 -6.91
N GLN A 126 -0.26 -3.43 -7.61
CA GLN A 126 -0.38 -3.23 -9.05
C GLN A 126 -0.80 -1.80 -9.36
N LEU A 127 -1.73 -1.25 -8.59
CA LEU A 127 -2.14 0.15 -8.74
C LEU A 127 -0.97 1.10 -8.50
N MET A 128 -0.13 0.79 -7.51
CA MET A 128 1.06 1.58 -7.25
C MET A 128 1.99 1.60 -8.46
N GLY A 129 2.15 0.45 -9.12
CA GLY A 129 2.95 0.36 -10.32
C GLY A 129 2.41 1.22 -11.45
N GLU A 130 1.09 1.24 -11.61
CA GLU A 130 0.45 2.07 -12.63
C GLU A 130 0.65 3.55 -12.38
N ILE A 131 0.55 3.97 -11.12
CA ILE A 131 0.78 5.37 -10.75
C ILE A 131 2.22 5.77 -11.03
N SER A 132 3.14 4.90 -10.67
CA SER A 132 4.58 5.17 -10.84
C SER A 132 5.02 5.04 -12.29
N GLY A 133 4.19 4.45 -13.15
CA GLY A 133 4.49 4.29 -14.56
C GLY A 133 5.45 3.16 -14.87
N THR A 134 5.88 2.39 -13.87
CA THR A 134 6.87 1.34 -14.08
C THR A 134 6.24 0.10 -14.68
N ALA A 135 5.11 -0.34 -14.13
CA ALA A 135 4.46 -1.55 -14.59
C ALA A 135 3.88 -1.39 -15.99
N ALA A 136 3.25 -0.25 -16.25
CA ALA A 136 2.56 -0.02 -17.51
C ALA A 136 3.50 0.30 -18.66
N ALA A 137 4.59 1.02 -18.39
CA ALA A 137 5.42 1.56 -19.44
C ALA A 137 6.78 0.91 -19.52
N GLY A 138 7.12 0.00 -18.63
CA GLY A 138 8.45 -0.57 -18.60
C GLY A 138 9.52 0.47 -18.41
N LYS A 139 9.20 1.54 -17.73
CA LYS A 139 10.16 2.62 -17.49
C LYS A 139 11.32 2.14 -16.65
N LYS A 140 12.44 2.79 -16.84
CA LYS A 140 13.64 2.47 -16.13
C LYS A 140 14.36 3.72 -15.73
N GLY A 141 15.30 3.59 -14.80
CA GLY A 141 16.08 4.73 -14.37
C GLY A 141 15.29 5.75 -13.58
N LYS A 142 14.22 5.33 -12.97
CA LYS A 142 13.38 6.23 -12.21
C LYS A 142 13.82 6.32 -10.77
N SER A 143 13.85 7.52 -10.25
CA SER A 143 14.00 7.74 -8.83
C SER A 143 12.63 8.03 -8.24
N TRP A 144 12.29 7.27 -7.20
CA TRP A 144 10.99 7.40 -6.55
C TRP A 144 11.08 8.18 -5.26
N PHE A 145 12.29 8.47 -4.83
CA PHE A 145 12.54 9.09 -3.53
C PHE A 145 13.49 10.27 -3.63
#